data_d3bce52feee891914e990522c3e3bebc
#
_entry.id   d3bce52feee891914e990522c3e3bebc
#
_cell.length_a   1.000
_cell.length_b   1.000
_cell.length_c   1.000
_cell.angle_alpha   90.00
_cell.angle_beta   90.00
_cell.angle_gamma   90.00
#
_symmetry.space_group_name_H-M   'P 1'
#
loop_
_entity.id
_entity.type
_entity.pdbx_description
1 polymer ?
#
loop_
_entity_poly.entity_id
_entity_poly.type
_entity_poly.pdbx_seq_one_letter_code
_entity_poly.pdbx_strand_id
1 'polypeptide(L)'
;MKILMVGFSKTGNTYMFMDYLKQFNSNIEEYRFNIKEDVDIDISPYDLIIVGTNTWGDGRMPPNCKQFIIDNALKYKKDWIVFGTGNSIFAHFCGAVDGAKKILNDTGNNILQTFKYEQRFIEEDLDLEDRRIVNNIVDTITP
;
A
#
# COMPACT_ATOMS: atom_id res chain seq x y z
N MET A 1 -2.82 0.26 -18.96
CA MET A 1 -2.94 -0.41 -17.64
C MET A 1 -3.87 0.40 -16.75
N LYS A 2 -4.87 -0.26 -16.18
CA LYS A 2 -5.80 0.40 -15.25
C LYS A 2 -5.35 0.16 -13.81
N ILE A 3 -5.09 1.22 -13.06
CA ILE A 3 -4.49 1.17 -11.72
C ILE A 3 -5.49 1.67 -10.67
N LEU A 4 -5.65 0.89 -9.61
CA LEU A 4 -6.39 1.26 -8.42
C LEU A 4 -5.40 1.49 -7.28
N MET A 5 -5.57 2.58 -6.54
CA MET A 5 -4.79 2.86 -5.34
C MET A 5 -5.72 3.11 -4.15
N VAL A 6 -5.55 2.31 -3.11
CA VAL A 6 -6.42 2.35 -1.92
C VAL A 6 -5.55 2.59 -0.69
N GLY A 7 -5.89 3.60 0.07
CA GLY A 7 -5.14 3.96 1.28
C GLY A 7 -5.98 3.86 2.55
N PHE A 8 -5.36 3.35 3.61
CA PHE A 8 -5.95 3.20 4.94
C PHE A 8 -5.09 3.95 5.95
N SER A 9 -5.64 4.98 6.57
CA SER A 9 -4.86 5.79 7.51
C SER A 9 -5.76 6.41 8.57
N LYS A 10 -5.24 6.48 9.79
CA LYS A 10 -5.87 7.21 10.89
C LYS A 10 -5.46 8.69 10.90
N THR A 11 -4.19 8.96 10.60
CA THR A 11 -3.58 10.28 10.75
C THR A 11 -3.24 10.97 9.44
N GLY A 12 -3.37 10.27 8.31
CA GLY A 12 -3.04 10.81 6.99
C GLY A 12 -1.62 10.55 6.51
N ASN A 13 -0.77 9.91 7.32
CA ASN A 13 0.62 9.65 6.92
C ASN A 13 0.72 8.76 5.67
N THR A 14 -0.15 7.79 5.54
CA THR A 14 -0.23 6.92 4.36
C THR A 14 -0.57 7.72 3.09
N TYR A 15 -1.41 8.73 3.21
CA TYR A 15 -1.87 9.52 2.06
C TYR A 15 -0.76 10.38 1.46
N MET A 16 0.29 10.67 2.21
CA MET A 16 1.40 11.47 1.71
C MET A 16 2.12 10.78 0.54
N PHE A 17 2.34 9.48 0.63
CA PHE A 17 2.95 8.73 -0.48
C PHE A 17 1.97 8.56 -1.65
N MET A 18 0.68 8.43 -1.36
CA MET A 18 -0.34 8.40 -2.41
C MET A 18 -0.33 9.70 -3.23
N ASP A 19 -0.25 10.85 -2.55
CA ASP A 19 -0.14 12.15 -3.22
C ASP A 19 1.10 12.23 -4.09
N TYR A 20 2.22 11.71 -3.60
CA TYR A 20 3.46 11.67 -4.37
C TYR A 20 3.29 10.84 -5.64
N LEU A 21 2.71 9.65 -5.56
CA LEU A 21 2.51 8.77 -6.71
C LEU A 21 1.56 9.36 -7.75
N LYS A 22 0.53 10.07 -7.32
CA LYS A 22 -0.45 10.71 -8.23
C LYS A 22 0.19 11.75 -9.14
N GLN A 23 1.32 12.33 -8.76
CA GLN A 23 2.05 13.28 -9.61
C GLN A 23 2.59 12.62 -10.88
N PHE A 24 2.84 11.31 -10.86
CA PHE A 24 3.41 10.57 -11.98
C PHE A 24 2.36 9.93 -12.88
N ASN A 25 1.13 9.75 -12.38
CA ASN A 25 0.02 9.22 -13.16
C ASN A 25 -1.32 9.70 -12.58
N SER A 26 -1.88 10.75 -13.16
CA SER A 26 -3.13 11.34 -12.71
C SER A 26 -4.36 10.46 -13.01
N ASN A 27 -4.22 9.42 -13.83
CA ASN A 27 -5.31 8.52 -14.20
C ASN A 27 -5.51 7.38 -13.19
N ILE A 28 -4.65 7.25 -12.18
CA ILE A 28 -4.85 6.29 -11.11
C ILE A 28 -6.18 6.59 -10.40
N GLU A 29 -7.04 5.57 -10.28
CA GLU A 29 -8.26 5.69 -9.47
C GLU A 29 -7.89 5.52 -8.01
N GLU A 30 -8.29 6.47 -7.16
CA GLU A 30 -7.84 6.58 -5.79
C GLU A 30 -9.01 6.58 -4.82
N TYR A 31 -8.87 5.81 -3.72
CA TYR A 31 -9.80 5.80 -2.60
C TYR A 31 -9.03 5.88 -1.29
N ARG A 32 -9.53 6.67 -0.36
CA ARG A 32 -8.92 6.86 0.96
C ARG A 32 -9.94 6.52 2.04
N PHE A 33 -9.56 5.64 2.95
CA PHE A 33 -10.43 5.19 4.02
C PHE A 33 -9.81 5.46 5.38
N ASN A 34 -10.65 5.96 6.29
CA ASN A 34 -10.31 5.91 7.71
C ASN A 34 -10.29 4.42 8.13
N ILE A 35 -9.47 4.09 9.11
CA ILE A 35 -9.25 2.72 9.57
C ILE A 35 -10.50 2.03 10.13
N LYS A 36 -11.62 2.75 10.30
CA LYS A 36 -12.89 2.21 10.80
C LYS A 36 -13.98 2.14 9.75
N GLU A 37 -13.72 2.63 8.54
CA GLU A 37 -14.71 2.61 7.47
C GLU A 37 -14.78 1.24 6.82
N ASP A 38 -16.00 0.82 6.47
CA ASP A 38 -16.20 -0.37 5.65
C ASP A 38 -15.75 -0.09 4.22
N VAL A 39 -15.16 -1.11 3.59
CA VAL A 39 -14.62 -1.00 2.23
C VAL A 39 -15.28 -2.03 1.35
N ASP A 40 -15.95 -1.54 0.29
CA ASP A 40 -16.62 -2.39 -0.69
C ASP A 40 -16.17 -1.94 -2.09
N ILE A 41 -15.00 -2.41 -2.52
CA ILE A 41 -14.42 -2.12 -3.83
C ILE A 41 -14.16 -3.42 -4.55
N ASP A 42 -14.70 -3.57 -5.75
CA ASP A 42 -14.38 -4.67 -6.65
C ASP A 42 -13.15 -4.32 -7.47
N ILE A 43 -12.09 -5.13 -7.33
CA ILE A 43 -10.83 -4.88 -8.03
C ILE A 43 -10.79 -5.50 -9.44
N SER A 44 -11.84 -6.19 -9.86
CA SER A 44 -11.82 -6.93 -11.13
C SER A 44 -11.47 -6.07 -12.36
N PRO A 45 -11.85 -4.78 -12.45
CA PRO A 45 -11.52 -3.97 -13.63
C PRO A 45 -10.05 -3.53 -13.71
N TYR A 46 -9.27 -3.73 -12.65
CA TYR A 46 -7.92 -3.16 -12.54
C TYR A 46 -6.84 -4.20 -12.83
N ASP A 47 -5.74 -3.74 -13.42
CA ASP A 47 -4.57 -4.56 -13.72
C ASP A 47 -3.55 -4.55 -12.58
N LEU A 48 -3.44 -3.43 -11.89
CA LEU A 48 -2.51 -3.22 -10.78
C LEU A 48 -3.26 -2.62 -9.60
N ILE A 49 -3.05 -3.19 -8.42
CA ILE A 49 -3.61 -2.69 -7.17
C ILE A 49 -2.47 -2.18 -6.31
N ILE A 50 -2.55 -0.91 -5.91
CA ILE A 50 -1.62 -0.32 -4.95
C ILE A 50 -2.38 -0.15 -3.64
N VAL A 51 -1.87 -0.75 -2.57
CA VAL A 51 -2.48 -0.63 -1.25
C VAL A 51 -1.50 0.03 -0.30
N GLY A 52 -1.97 1.08 0.37
CA GLY A 52 -1.20 1.77 1.40
C GLY A 52 -1.87 1.62 2.75
N THR A 53 -1.10 1.37 3.80
CA THR A 53 -1.64 1.14 5.14
C THR A 53 -0.74 1.73 6.22
N ASN A 54 -1.36 2.20 7.30
CA ASN A 54 -0.62 2.45 8.52
C ASN A 54 -0.48 1.15 9.33
N THR A 55 0.41 1.17 10.30
CA THR A 55 0.62 0.06 11.22
C THR A 55 0.18 0.47 12.62
N TRP A 56 -0.63 -0.38 13.27
CA TRP A 56 -1.06 -0.16 14.65
C TRP A 56 -0.11 -0.84 15.62
N GLY A 57 0.31 -0.10 16.66
CA GLY A 57 1.14 -0.64 17.70
C GLY A 57 2.32 -1.41 17.12
N ASP A 58 2.53 -2.63 17.59
CA ASP A 58 3.64 -3.47 17.17
C ASP A 58 3.22 -4.42 16.02
N GLY A 59 3.01 -3.86 14.83
CA GLY A 59 2.90 -4.65 13.61
C GLY A 59 1.50 -5.01 13.16
N ARG A 60 0.45 -4.40 13.73
CA ARG A 60 -0.93 -4.77 13.37
C ARG A 60 -1.47 -3.99 12.18
N MET A 61 -2.14 -4.69 11.29
CA MET A 61 -2.84 -4.10 10.15
C MET A 61 -4.24 -3.64 10.58
N PRO A 62 -4.70 -2.45 10.12
CA PRO A 62 -6.09 -2.05 10.33
C PRO A 62 -7.06 -3.13 9.82
N PRO A 63 -8.11 -3.49 10.60
CA PRO A 63 -9.01 -4.57 10.22
C PRO A 63 -9.70 -4.39 8.88
N ASN A 64 -10.09 -3.17 8.51
CA ASN A 64 -10.73 -2.91 7.23
C ASN A 64 -9.75 -3.07 6.05
N CYS A 65 -8.49 -2.72 6.22
CA CYS A 65 -7.45 -2.97 5.23
C CYS A 65 -7.25 -4.47 5.03
N LYS A 66 -7.15 -5.21 6.13
CA LYS A 66 -6.99 -6.67 6.09
C LYS A 66 -8.16 -7.33 5.37
N GLN A 67 -9.38 -6.90 5.68
CA GLN A 67 -10.59 -7.44 5.06
C GLN A 67 -10.62 -7.16 3.56
N PHE A 68 -10.28 -5.95 3.15
CA PHE A 68 -10.20 -5.59 1.74
C PHE A 68 -9.21 -6.49 0.99
N ILE A 69 -8.03 -6.69 1.55
CA ILE A 69 -6.99 -7.52 0.91
C ILE A 69 -7.45 -8.98 0.82
N ILE A 70 -7.95 -9.56 1.91
CA ILE A 70 -8.38 -10.96 1.94
C ILE A 70 -9.50 -11.20 0.94
N ASP A 71 -10.54 -10.37 0.94
CA ASP A 71 -11.71 -10.57 0.09
C ASP A 71 -11.31 -10.54 -1.39
N ASN A 72 -10.45 -9.62 -1.78
CA ASN A 72 -10.07 -9.48 -3.18
C ASN A 72 -8.97 -10.47 -3.59
N ALA A 73 -8.03 -10.75 -2.71
CA ALA A 73 -6.92 -11.68 -3.01
C ALA A 73 -7.41 -13.12 -3.21
N LEU A 74 -8.48 -13.51 -2.53
CA LEU A 74 -9.08 -14.83 -2.70
C LEU A 74 -9.82 -14.95 -4.03
N LYS A 75 -10.45 -13.87 -4.51
CA LYS A 75 -11.25 -13.88 -5.74
C LYS A 75 -10.43 -13.70 -7.00
N TYR A 76 -9.38 -12.87 -6.94
CA TYR A 76 -8.65 -12.43 -8.12
C TYR A 76 -7.15 -12.66 -7.96
N LYS A 77 -6.48 -12.95 -9.08
CA LYS A 77 -5.01 -12.98 -9.15
C LYS A 77 -4.58 -11.74 -9.92
N LYS A 78 -3.97 -10.80 -9.22
CA LYS A 78 -3.56 -9.50 -9.74
C LYS A 78 -2.11 -9.21 -9.40
N ASP A 79 -1.60 -8.14 -9.98
CA ASP A 79 -0.34 -7.54 -9.56
C ASP A 79 -0.61 -6.51 -8.48
N TRP A 80 0.22 -6.51 -7.44
CA TRP A 80 0.06 -5.64 -6.28
C TRP A 80 1.35 -4.91 -5.97
N ILE A 81 1.20 -3.68 -5.49
CA ILE A 81 2.24 -2.93 -4.79
C ILE A 81 1.68 -2.61 -3.41
N VAL A 82 2.47 -2.87 -2.37
CA VAL A 82 2.07 -2.61 -1.00
C VAL A 82 3.07 -1.65 -0.36
N PHE A 83 2.57 -0.58 0.22
CA PHE A 83 3.40 0.32 0.99
C PHE A 83 2.74 0.63 2.34
N GLY A 84 3.55 1.11 3.27
CA GLY A 84 2.99 1.41 4.57
C GLY A 84 3.89 2.26 5.44
N THR A 85 3.27 2.80 6.48
CA THR A 85 3.94 3.62 7.49
C THR A 85 3.97 2.88 8.81
N GLY A 86 4.91 3.25 9.66
CA GLY A 86 5.02 2.72 11.00
C GLY A 86 5.93 3.58 11.85
N ASN A 87 6.22 3.09 13.04
CA ASN A 87 7.13 3.72 13.98
C ASN A 87 8.25 2.73 14.31
N SER A 88 9.50 3.11 14.03
CA SER A 88 10.66 2.25 14.21
C SER A 88 10.99 1.92 15.66
N ILE A 89 10.33 2.56 16.64
CA ILE A 89 10.48 2.17 18.06
C ILE A 89 9.86 0.80 18.34
N PHE A 90 8.95 0.32 17.49
CA PHE A 90 8.34 -1.00 17.62
C PHE A 90 9.16 -2.06 16.89
N ALA A 91 9.22 -3.27 17.46
CA ALA A 91 10.00 -4.37 16.90
C ALA A 91 9.52 -4.79 15.51
N HIS A 92 8.21 -4.72 15.24
CA HIS A 92 7.63 -5.06 13.95
C HIS A 92 7.33 -3.79 13.13
N PHE A 93 8.39 -3.08 12.78
CA PHE A 93 8.29 -1.85 11.97
C PHE A 93 7.53 -2.11 10.66
N CYS A 94 6.46 -1.32 10.42
CA CYS A 94 5.59 -1.48 9.27
C CYS A 94 5.08 -2.91 9.10
N GLY A 95 4.78 -3.59 10.20
CA GLY A 95 4.31 -4.98 10.18
C GLY A 95 3.03 -5.20 9.38
N ALA A 96 2.21 -4.16 9.19
CA ALA A 96 1.04 -4.23 8.33
C ALA A 96 1.43 -4.54 6.88
N VAL A 97 2.55 -4.02 6.39
CA VAL A 97 3.07 -4.33 5.05
C VAL A 97 3.45 -5.81 4.96
N ASP A 98 4.12 -6.32 5.99
CA ASP A 98 4.51 -7.75 6.04
C ASP A 98 3.28 -8.65 6.10
N GLY A 99 2.26 -8.25 6.85
CA GLY A 99 0.99 -8.98 6.91
C GLY A 99 0.28 -9.03 5.56
N ALA A 100 0.22 -7.90 4.86
CA ALA A 100 -0.35 -7.85 3.52
C ALA A 100 0.42 -8.73 2.54
N LYS A 101 1.76 -8.66 2.58
CA LYS A 101 2.63 -9.48 1.75
C LYS A 101 2.36 -10.98 1.96
N LYS A 102 2.23 -11.40 3.20
CA LYS A 102 1.93 -12.80 3.52
C LYS A 102 0.60 -13.25 2.92
N ILE A 103 -0.45 -12.46 3.10
CA ILE A 103 -1.78 -12.78 2.55
C ILE A 103 -1.71 -12.92 1.02
N LEU A 104 -1.07 -11.99 0.35
CA LEU A 104 -0.97 -11.98 -1.10
C LEU A 104 -0.14 -13.14 -1.62
N ASN A 105 0.95 -13.48 -0.98
CA ASN A 105 1.77 -14.66 -1.34
C ASN A 105 0.98 -15.96 -1.12
N ASP A 106 0.32 -16.08 0.02
CA ASP A 106 -0.43 -17.30 0.38
C ASP A 106 -1.63 -17.52 -0.57
N THR A 107 -2.14 -16.48 -1.19
CA THR A 107 -3.27 -16.55 -2.14
C THR A 107 -2.83 -16.61 -3.60
N GLY A 108 -1.53 -16.66 -3.89
CA GLY A 108 -1.01 -16.78 -5.26
C GLY A 108 -1.05 -15.49 -6.07
N ASN A 109 -1.16 -14.34 -5.41
CA ASN A 109 -1.06 -13.06 -6.08
C ASN A 109 0.40 -12.64 -6.28
N ASN A 110 0.64 -11.77 -7.26
CA ASN A 110 1.98 -11.30 -7.57
C ASN A 110 2.25 -9.94 -6.91
N ILE A 111 3.34 -9.84 -6.16
CA ILE A 111 3.76 -8.60 -5.52
C ILE A 111 4.94 -8.02 -6.29
N LEU A 112 4.74 -6.87 -6.94
CA LEU A 112 5.77 -6.23 -7.72
C LEU A 112 6.80 -5.52 -6.85
N GLN A 113 6.34 -4.86 -5.77
CA GLN A 113 7.20 -4.11 -4.89
C GLN A 113 6.50 -3.88 -3.55
N THR A 114 7.28 -3.81 -2.47
CA THR A 114 6.84 -3.33 -1.16
C THR A 114 7.71 -2.15 -0.74
N PHE A 115 7.12 -1.20 0.02
CA PHE A 115 7.83 -0.04 0.53
C PHE A 115 7.36 0.30 1.93
N LYS A 116 8.31 0.54 2.84
CA LYS A 116 8.07 0.91 4.24
C LYS A 116 8.74 2.25 4.52
N TYR A 117 8.04 3.17 5.19
CA TYR A 117 8.66 4.42 5.61
C TYR A 117 8.24 4.82 7.02
N GLU A 118 9.12 5.61 7.66
CA GLU A 118 8.93 6.08 9.02
C GLU A 118 7.85 7.17 9.06
N GLN A 119 6.75 6.93 9.72
CA GLN A 119 5.62 7.85 9.95
C GLN A 119 5.22 8.72 8.75
N ARG A 120 6.05 9.67 8.34
CA ARG A 120 5.77 10.62 7.26
C ARG A 120 6.67 10.37 6.07
N PHE A 121 6.09 10.40 4.87
CA PHE A 121 6.88 10.30 3.65
C PHE A 121 7.54 11.65 3.37
N ILE A 122 8.87 11.68 3.40
CA ILE A 122 9.69 12.84 3.08
C ILE A 122 10.72 12.42 2.05
N GLU A 123 10.55 12.88 0.82
CA GLU A 123 11.39 12.44 -0.32
C GLU A 123 12.87 12.68 -0.06
N GLU A 124 13.22 13.82 0.52
CA GLU A 124 14.60 14.21 0.78
C GLU A 124 15.32 13.31 1.80
N ASP A 125 14.56 12.62 2.64
CA ASP A 125 15.10 11.75 3.69
C ASP A 125 15.33 10.30 3.23
N LEU A 126 14.96 9.96 1.99
CA LEU A 126 15.14 8.62 1.45
C LEU A 126 16.62 8.27 1.32
N ASP A 127 17.03 7.10 1.86
CA ASP A 127 18.35 6.55 1.60
C ASP A 127 18.44 5.96 0.19
N LEU A 128 19.58 5.42 -0.19
CA LEU A 128 19.77 4.86 -1.53
C LEU A 128 18.86 3.68 -1.82
N GLU A 129 18.63 2.82 -0.84
CA GLU A 129 17.76 1.64 -1.00
C GLU A 129 16.30 2.05 -1.16
N ASP A 130 15.81 2.95 -0.30
CA ASP A 130 14.46 3.46 -0.38
C ASP A 130 14.23 4.20 -1.68
N ARG A 131 15.20 4.98 -2.11
CA ARG A 131 15.13 5.72 -3.37
C ARG A 131 15.02 4.78 -4.57
N ARG A 132 15.76 3.67 -4.55
CA ARG A 132 15.68 2.63 -5.58
C ARG A 132 14.28 2.01 -5.61
N ILE A 133 13.72 1.69 -4.44
CA ILE A 133 12.37 1.11 -4.33
C ILE A 133 11.32 2.07 -4.87
N VAL A 134 11.37 3.34 -4.44
CA VAL A 134 10.41 4.36 -4.90
C VAL A 134 10.52 4.58 -6.41
N ASN A 135 11.73 4.62 -6.95
CA ASN A 135 11.93 4.77 -8.39
C ASN A 135 11.34 3.59 -9.16
N ASN A 136 11.47 2.37 -8.66
CA ASN A 136 10.85 1.18 -9.29
C ASN A 136 9.32 1.29 -9.29
N ILE A 137 8.73 1.77 -8.21
CA ILE A 137 7.28 1.99 -8.14
C ILE A 137 6.87 3.05 -9.16
N VAL A 138 7.56 4.19 -9.20
CA VAL A 138 7.27 5.28 -10.13
C VAL A 138 7.39 4.81 -11.58
N ASP A 139 8.43 4.06 -11.92
CA ASP A 139 8.62 3.52 -13.27
C ASP A 139 7.47 2.57 -13.65
N THR A 140 6.99 1.79 -12.71
CA THR A 140 5.89 0.84 -12.94
C THR A 140 4.57 1.56 -13.25
N ILE A 141 4.28 2.66 -12.57
CA ILE A 141 2.99 3.37 -12.68
C ILE A 141 2.97 4.46 -13.74
N THR A 142 4.13 4.93 -14.17
CA THR A 142 4.24 6.00 -15.19
C THR A 142 3.79 5.46 -16.55
N PRO A 143 2.80 6.11 -17.20
CA PRO A 143 2.29 5.65 -18.49
C PRO A 143 3.30 5.79 -19.63
#